data_abc165656f7020a5d1265012357ff9f0
#
_entry.id   abc165656f7020a5d1265012357ff9f0
#
_cell.length_a   1.000
_cell.length_b   1.000
_cell.length_c   1.000
_cell.angle_alpha   90.00
_cell.angle_beta   90.00
_cell.angle_gamma   90.00
#
_symmetry.space_group_name_H-M   'P 1'
#
loop_
_entity.id
_entity.type
_entity.pdbx_description
1 polymer ?
#
loop_
_entity_poly.entity_id
_entity_poly.type
_entity_poly.pdbx_seq_one_letter_code
_entity_poly.pdbx_strand_id
1 'polypeptide(L)'
;MNTTRQGAAVNARGIGVEGPRGWAFRGIGITAEPGTLIAVQGPSGSGRTCLLLALTGRMRITEGEATVSGLPLPKRMGTVRSRTALAHVPGVADLEPALTVGEHLKEQALLGHRVKGSLSASLPWGKRHKEATRARIDAALAAARLDPGTLPKGLRTAVRDLERIEALRLSVALGLMHGPQLLAVDDVDLKLADAERTEAWQLLLDLTREGLTVVAAGDGAPADALAVSTARTDSEAAGTTPAPTPAQDDTHTPEEEAAHAFAETGRA
;
A
#
# COMPACT_ATOMS: atom_id res chain seq x y z
N MET A 1 -20.43 -23.25 7.65
CA MET A 1 -20.97 -21.91 7.92
C MET A 1 -20.05 -20.90 7.27
N ASN A 2 -20.43 -20.34 6.13
CA ASN A 2 -19.69 -19.25 5.50
C ASN A 2 -19.81 -18.02 6.40
N THR A 3 -18.75 -17.71 7.13
CA THR A 3 -18.68 -16.44 7.84
C THR A 3 -18.43 -15.35 6.79
N THR A 4 -19.48 -14.69 6.33
CA THR A 4 -19.38 -13.55 5.44
C THR A 4 -18.42 -12.55 6.08
N ARG A 5 -17.34 -12.19 5.40
CA ARG A 5 -16.40 -11.16 5.88
C ARG A 5 -17.16 -9.85 5.99
N GLN A 6 -16.95 -9.13 7.08
CA GLN A 6 -17.52 -7.80 7.25
C GLN A 6 -16.55 -6.77 6.70
N GLY A 7 -16.82 -6.25 5.51
CA GLY A 7 -16.04 -5.19 4.88
C GLY A 7 -16.11 -3.85 5.62
N ALA A 8 -15.27 -2.92 5.23
CA ALA A 8 -15.26 -1.55 5.72
C ALA A 8 -15.98 -0.62 4.75
N ALA A 9 -16.92 0.17 5.22
CA ALA A 9 -17.33 1.37 4.49
C ALA A 9 -16.19 2.39 4.53
N VAL A 10 -15.91 3.03 3.40
CA VAL A 10 -14.89 4.08 3.28
C VAL A 10 -15.54 5.36 2.78
N ASN A 11 -15.49 6.41 3.60
CA ASN A 11 -15.96 7.73 3.21
C ASN A 11 -14.83 8.74 3.41
N ALA A 12 -14.53 9.49 2.36
CA ALA A 12 -13.53 10.55 2.36
C ALA A 12 -14.04 11.77 1.61
N ARG A 13 -13.76 12.97 2.12
CA ARG A 13 -14.15 14.25 1.52
C ARG A 13 -12.97 15.17 1.47
N GLY A 14 -12.49 15.46 0.26
CA GLY A 14 -11.42 16.40 0.02
C GLY A 14 -10.13 16.06 0.78
N ILE A 15 -9.82 14.78 0.95
CA ILE A 15 -8.61 14.41 1.72
C ILE A 15 -7.34 14.70 0.95
N GLY A 16 -6.32 15.09 1.71
CA GLY A 16 -4.98 15.34 1.21
C GLY A 16 -3.91 14.92 2.21
N VAL A 17 -2.72 14.68 1.69
CA VAL A 17 -1.50 14.46 2.47
C VAL A 17 -0.42 15.37 1.94
N GLU A 18 0.03 16.29 2.79
CA GLU A 18 1.17 17.16 2.54
C GLU A 18 2.37 16.71 3.35
N GLY A 19 3.51 16.60 2.71
CA GLY A 19 4.80 16.28 3.29
C GLY A 19 5.82 17.40 3.07
N PRO A 20 7.07 17.22 3.53
CA PRO A 20 8.12 18.23 3.41
C PRO A 20 8.45 18.66 1.97
N ARG A 21 8.10 17.82 1.00
CA ARG A 21 8.30 18.04 -0.45
C ARG A 21 7.03 18.48 -1.18
N GLY A 22 6.00 18.91 -0.44
CA GLY A 22 4.69 19.30 -0.96
C GLY A 22 3.65 18.18 -0.90
N TRP A 23 2.60 18.32 -1.68
CA TRP A 23 1.46 17.41 -1.67
C TRP A 23 1.81 16.07 -2.31
N ALA A 24 1.59 14.99 -1.56
CA ALA A 24 1.60 13.65 -2.10
C ALA A 24 0.34 13.41 -2.96
N PHE A 25 -0.83 13.78 -2.42
CA PHE A 25 -2.11 13.88 -3.13
C PHE A 25 -3.00 14.90 -2.42
N ARG A 26 -4.04 15.42 -3.12
CA ARG A 26 -4.98 16.40 -2.56
C ARG A 26 -6.35 16.27 -3.17
N GLY A 27 -7.39 16.69 -2.44
CA GLY A 27 -8.75 16.84 -2.96
C GLY A 27 -9.50 15.51 -3.23
N ILE A 28 -9.03 14.38 -2.70
CA ILE A 28 -9.62 13.07 -2.99
C ILE A 28 -10.96 12.88 -2.25
N GLY A 29 -11.98 12.50 -3.02
CA GLY A 29 -13.28 12.08 -2.52
C GLY A 29 -13.51 10.59 -2.77
N ILE A 30 -14.03 9.87 -1.77
CA ILE A 30 -14.37 8.45 -1.87
C ILE A 30 -15.66 8.20 -1.10
N THR A 31 -16.59 7.48 -1.71
CA THR A 31 -17.77 6.92 -1.03
C THR A 31 -17.90 5.48 -1.46
N ALA A 32 -17.55 4.55 -0.58
CA ALA A 32 -17.54 3.12 -0.87
C ALA A 32 -18.23 2.34 0.25
N GLU A 33 -19.17 1.50 -0.13
CA GLU A 33 -19.86 0.58 0.77
C GLU A 33 -18.95 -0.63 1.13
N PRO A 34 -19.26 -1.36 2.21
CA PRO A 34 -18.59 -2.61 2.52
C PRO A 34 -18.61 -3.60 1.32
N GLY A 35 -17.48 -4.26 1.05
CA GLY A 35 -17.38 -5.20 -0.06
C GLY A 35 -17.10 -4.53 -1.41
N THR A 36 -16.71 -3.26 -1.44
CA THR A 36 -16.34 -2.55 -2.68
C THR A 36 -14.87 -2.77 -3.02
N LEU A 37 -14.56 -2.94 -4.32
CA LEU A 37 -13.22 -2.78 -4.88
C LEU A 37 -13.00 -1.32 -5.25
N ILE A 38 -12.09 -0.64 -4.54
CA ILE A 38 -11.69 0.73 -4.82
C ILE A 38 -10.40 0.69 -5.61
N ALA A 39 -10.43 1.13 -6.87
CA ALA A 39 -9.27 1.15 -7.76
C ALA A 39 -8.65 2.55 -7.79
N VAL A 40 -7.44 2.67 -7.26
CA VAL A 40 -6.67 3.91 -7.23
C VAL A 40 -5.82 4.00 -8.49
N GLN A 41 -6.07 4.99 -9.31
CA GLN A 41 -5.42 5.24 -10.60
C GLN A 41 -4.66 6.56 -10.58
N GLY A 42 -3.63 6.67 -11.38
CA GLY A 42 -2.85 7.89 -11.54
C GLY A 42 -1.40 7.61 -11.95
N PRO A 43 -0.67 8.62 -12.43
CA PRO A 43 0.71 8.46 -12.84
C PRO A 43 1.61 8.07 -11.66
N SER A 44 2.78 7.52 -11.97
CA SER A 44 3.79 7.24 -10.94
C SER A 44 4.13 8.53 -10.18
N GLY A 45 4.22 8.42 -8.84
CA GLY A 45 4.48 9.58 -7.98
C GLY A 45 3.25 10.46 -7.67
N SER A 46 2.05 10.12 -8.15
CA SER A 46 0.81 10.86 -7.84
C SER A 46 0.25 10.62 -6.44
N GLY A 47 0.93 9.84 -5.61
CA GLY A 47 0.53 9.57 -4.23
C GLY A 47 -0.42 8.40 -4.04
N ARG A 48 -0.54 7.48 -5.01
CA ARG A 48 -1.34 6.24 -4.89
C ARG A 48 -1.02 5.49 -3.59
N THR A 49 0.24 5.15 -3.37
CA THR A 49 0.72 4.49 -2.14
C THR A 49 0.37 5.29 -0.88
N CYS A 50 0.54 6.62 -0.92
CA CYS A 50 0.20 7.48 0.22
C CYS A 50 -1.29 7.43 0.54
N LEU A 51 -2.17 7.38 -0.47
CA LEU A 51 -3.61 7.24 -0.28
C LEU A 51 -3.95 5.89 0.37
N LEU A 52 -3.35 4.77 -0.09
CA LEU A 52 -3.52 3.46 0.52
C LEU A 52 -3.11 3.47 2.00
N LEU A 53 -1.96 4.04 2.31
CA LEU A 53 -1.45 4.17 3.68
C LEU A 53 -2.33 5.06 4.56
N ALA A 54 -2.88 6.13 3.99
CA ALA A 54 -3.80 7.04 4.70
C ALA A 54 -5.11 6.33 5.07
N LEU A 55 -5.76 5.65 4.11
CA LEU A 55 -7.00 4.91 4.34
C LEU A 55 -6.84 3.73 5.31
N THR A 56 -5.65 3.14 5.37
CA THR A 56 -5.33 2.05 6.32
C THR A 56 -4.82 2.54 7.67
N GLY A 57 -4.84 3.86 7.93
CA GLY A 57 -4.43 4.47 9.20
C GLY A 57 -2.92 4.40 9.47
N ARG A 58 -2.09 4.29 8.43
CA ARG A 58 -0.62 4.24 8.51
C ARG A 58 0.04 5.56 8.14
N MET A 59 -0.67 6.41 7.41
CA MET A 59 -0.26 7.77 7.10
C MET A 59 -1.34 8.75 7.58
N ARG A 60 -0.91 9.88 8.13
CA ARG A 60 -1.83 10.91 8.64
C ARG A 60 -2.32 11.77 7.48
N ILE A 61 -3.64 11.90 7.34
CA ILE A 61 -4.24 12.93 6.47
C ILE A 61 -4.01 14.31 7.06
N THR A 62 -3.65 15.27 6.23
CA THR A 62 -3.35 16.67 6.63
C THR A 62 -4.49 17.61 6.28
N GLU A 63 -5.33 17.26 5.31
CA GLU A 63 -6.50 18.04 4.86
C GLU A 63 -7.70 17.12 4.66
N GLY A 64 -8.91 17.67 4.82
CA GLY A 64 -10.16 16.95 4.63
C GLY A 64 -10.52 15.99 5.78
N GLU A 65 -11.53 15.18 5.54
CA GLU A 65 -12.08 14.24 6.53
C GLU A 65 -12.26 12.86 5.89
N ALA A 66 -11.90 11.82 6.65
CA ALA A 66 -12.18 10.45 6.24
C ALA A 66 -12.69 9.60 7.41
N THR A 67 -13.48 8.58 7.07
CA THR A 67 -13.87 7.52 8.00
C THR A 67 -13.68 6.16 7.32
N VAL A 68 -13.21 5.19 8.09
CA VAL A 68 -13.11 3.78 7.68
C VAL A 68 -13.83 2.93 8.72
N SER A 69 -14.82 2.17 8.32
CA SER A 69 -15.76 1.47 9.23
C SER A 69 -16.35 2.40 10.29
N GLY A 70 -16.71 3.63 9.92
CA GLY A 70 -17.21 4.66 10.85
C GLY A 70 -16.16 5.25 11.80
N LEU A 71 -14.90 4.86 11.71
CA LEU A 71 -13.80 5.36 12.54
C LEU A 71 -13.14 6.57 11.89
N PRO A 72 -13.13 7.74 12.54
CA PRO A 72 -12.58 8.96 11.95
C PRO A 72 -11.05 8.93 11.89
N LEU A 73 -10.51 9.31 10.73
CA LEU A 73 -9.10 9.58 10.51
C LEU A 73 -8.85 11.11 10.55
N PRO A 74 -7.73 11.58 11.11
CA PRO A 74 -6.63 10.79 11.70
C PRO A 74 -6.84 10.40 13.18
N LYS A 75 -7.98 10.71 13.79
CA LYS A 75 -8.20 10.57 15.25
C LYS A 75 -8.11 9.11 15.74
N ARG A 76 -8.51 8.13 14.93
CA ARG A 76 -8.58 6.72 15.30
C ARG A 76 -7.65 5.82 14.48
N MET A 77 -6.50 6.35 14.02
CA MET A 77 -5.54 5.60 13.20
C MET A 77 -5.15 4.23 13.78
N GLY A 78 -4.90 4.14 15.09
CA GLY A 78 -4.53 2.87 15.73
C GLY A 78 -5.62 1.80 15.62
N THR A 79 -6.90 2.20 15.82
CA THR A 79 -8.05 1.31 15.69
C THR A 79 -8.30 0.94 14.22
N VAL A 80 -8.12 1.88 13.28
CA VAL A 80 -8.20 1.59 11.84
C VAL A 80 -7.13 0.57 11.45
N ARG A 81 -5.86 0.75 11.88
CA ARG A 81 -4.77 -0.21 11.62
C ARG A 81 -5.08 -1.61 12.10
N SER A 82 -5.74 -1.77 13.25
CA SER A 82 -6.08 -3.10 13.76
C SER A 82 -7.19 -3.81 12.97
N ARG A 83 -7.92 -3.08 12.12
CA ARG A 83 -8.99 -3.60 11.27
C ARG A 83 -8.64 -3.65 9.78
N THR A 84 -7.45 -3.17 9.43
CA THR A 84 -6.99 -3.09 8.04
C THR A 84 -5.68 -3.84 7.87
N ALA A 85 -5.44 -4.39 6.68
CA ALA A 85 -4.17 -5.01 6.33
C ALA A 85 -3.57 -4.37 5.08
N LEU A 86 -2.24 -4.46 4.99
CA LEU A 86 -1.50 -4.27 3.76
C LEU A 86 -1.13 -5.66 3.23
N ALA A 87 -1.27 -5.86 1.92
CA ALA A 87 -0.70 -7.01 1.25
C ALA A 87 0.62 -6.59 0.57
N HIS A 88 0.61 -6.41 -0.73
CA HIS A 88 1.79 -5.96 -1.46
C HIS A 88 1.83 -4.43 -1.46
N VAL A 89 2.74 -3.83 -0.67
CA VAL A 89 3.00 -2.38 -0.65
C VAL A 89 4.52 -2.18 -0.61
N PRO A 90 5.16 -1.87 -1.74
CA PRO A 90 6.62 -1.78 -1.83
C PRO A 90 7.22 -0.84 -0.79
N GLY A 91 8.28 -1.29 -0.12
CA GLY A 91 8.96 -0.54 0.94
C GLY A 91 8.24 -0.49 2.29
N VAL A 92 7.04 -1.07 2.42
CA VAL A 92 6.23 -1.06 3.65
C VAL A 92 5.80 -2.47 4.07
N ALA A 93 5.40 -3.31 3.13
CA ALA A 93 4.94 -4.67 3.36
C ALA A 93 5.56 -5.60 2.31
N ASP A 94 6.89 -5.63 2.29
CA ASP A 94 7.65 -6.49 1.39
C ASP A 94 7.79 -7.89 1.97
N LEU A 95 7.84 -8.87 1.08
CA LEU A 95 8.23 -10.23 1.42
C LEU A 95 9.76 -10.31 1.52
N GLU A 96 10.27 -10.97 2.56
CA GLU A 96 11.71 -11.24 2.67
C GLU A 96 12.09 -12.36 1.68
N PRO A 97 12.92 -12.06 0.66
CA PRO A 97 13.21 -13.03 -0.40
C PRO A 97 13.91 -14.31 0.06
N ALA A 98 14.63 -14.24 1.18
CA ALA A 98 15.36 -15.37 1.74
C ALA A 98 14.47 -16.34 2.53
N LEU A 99 13.34 -15.86 3.05
CA LEU A 99 12.39 -16.69 3.79
C LEU A 99 11.54 -17.55 2.85
N THR A 100 11.11 -18.68 3.37
CA THR A 100 10.16 -19.56 2.69
C THR A 100 8.71 -19.11 2.89
N VAL A 101 7.82 -19.55 2.02
CA VAL A 101 6.36 -19.35 2.17
C VAL A 101 5.88 -19.78 3.56
N GLY A 102 6.34 -20.93 4.04
CA GLY A 102 5.95 -21.46 5.35
C GLY A 102 6.49 -20.63 6.54
N GLU A 103 7.66 -20.01 6.40
CA GLU A 103 8.23 -19.13 7.43
C GLU A 103 7.45 -17.84 7.53
N HIS A 104 7.11 -17.19 6.41
CA HIS A 104 6.24 -16.02 6.40
C HIS A 104 4.88 -16.29 7.04
N LEU A 105 4.24 -17.42 6.70
CA LEU A 105 2.95 -17.81 7.28
C LEU A 105 3.04 -18.03 8.80
N LYS A 106 4.14 -18.64 9.27
CA LYS A 106 4.38 -18.86 10.71
C LYS A 106 4.63 -17.54 11.43
N GLU A 107 5.46 -16.66 10.87
CA GLU A 107 5.74 -15.35 11.43
C GLU A 107 4.45 -14.53 11.57
N GLN A 108 3.65 -14.46 10.51
CA GLN A 108 2.39 -13.75 10.52
C GLN A 108 1.39 -14.32 11.53
N ALA A 109 1.36 -15.64 11.69
CA ALA A 109 0.56 -16.30 12.71
C ALA A 109 0.96 -15.89 14.13
N LEU A 110 2.25 -15.74 14.39
CA LEU A 110 2.78 -15.30 15.70
C LEU A 110 2.48 -13.84 15.99
N LEU A 111 2.61 -12.96 14.99
CA LEU A 111 2.31 -11.53 15.15
C LEU A 111 0.84 -11.28 15.48
N GLY A 112 -0.08 -12.03 14.92
CA GLY A 112 -1.50 -11.91 15.18
C GLY A 112 -1.93 -12.19 16.62
N HIS A 113 -1.13 -12.93 17.38
CA HIS A 113 -1.41 -13.19 18.80
C HIS A 113 -1.11 -11.99 19.69
N ARG A 114 -0.10 -11.21 19.38
CA ARG A 114 0.30 -10.04 20.17
C ARG A 114 -0.72 -8.90 20.13
N VAL A 115 -1.43 -8.77 19.01
CA VAL A 115 -2.37 -7.65 18.79
C VAL A 115 -3.69 -7.82 19.53
N LYS A 116 -4.12 -9.04 19.83
CA LYS A 116 -5.42 -9.29 20.48
C LYS A 116 -5.41 -9.19 22.03
N GLY A 117 -4.29 -8.74 22.63
CA GLY A 117 -4.26 -8.35 24.06
C GLY A 117 -4.66 -9.46 25.05
N SER A 118 -4.57 -10.73 24.68
CA SER A 118 -4.92 -11.82 25.60
C SER A 118 -3.76 -12.11 26.54
N LEU A 119 -3.93 -11.72 27.81
CA LEU A 119 -3.08 -12.14 28.93
C LEU A 119 -3.06 -13.67 29.15
N SER A 120 -3.81 -14.44 28.34
CA SER A 120 -3.77 -15.90 28.36
C SER A 120 -2.64 -16.50 27.52
N ALA A 121 -1.65 -15.69 27.11
CA ALA A 121 -0.44 -16.15 26.43
C ALA A 121 0.48 -17.03 27.27
N SER A 122 0.16 -17.22 28.54
CA SER A 122 0.93 -18.07 29.49
C SER A 122 0.45 -19.53 29.57
N LEU A 123 -0.61 -19.91 28.86
CA LEU A 123 -0.99 -21.32 28.78
C LEU A 123 -0.30 -22.03 27.61
N PRO A 124 0.26 -23.23 27.84
CA PRO A 124 1.02 -23.94 26.82
C PRO A 124 0.17 -24.20 25.59
N TRP A 125 0.78 -24.02 24.44
CA TRP A 125 0.26 -24.21 23.09
C TRP A 125 -0.41 -25.57 22.90
N GLY A 126 -1.68 -25.67 23.33
CA GLY A 126 -2.47 -26.87 23.19
C GLY A 126 -2.73 -27.19 21.73
N LYS A 127 -3.02 -28.48 21.43
CA LYS A 127 -3.36 -28.97 20.08
C LYS A 127 -4.39 -28.09 19.36
N ARG A 128 -5.44 -27.62 20.07
CA ARG A 128 -6.48 -26.73 19.56
C ARG A 128 -5.95 -25.41 18.98
N HIS A 129 -4.90 -24.86 19.57
CA HIS A 129 -4.32 -23.61 19.09
C HIS A 129 -3.54 -23.80 17.78
N LYS A 130 -2.80 -24.89 17.68
CA LYS A 130 -2.08 -25.27 16.44
C LYS A 130 -3.07 -25.56 15.31
N GLU A 131 -4.15 -26.27 15.61
CA GLU A 131 -5.22 -26.56 14.66
C GLU A 131 -5.92 -25.30 14.16
N ALA A 132 -6.29 -24.39 15.07
CA ALA A 132 -6.91 -23.12 14.72
C ALA A 132 -5.97 -22.21 13.87
N THR A 133 -4.66 -22.22 14.17
CA THR A 133 -3.67 -21.49 13.40
C THR A 133 -3.52 -22.08 12.01
N ARG A 134 -3.44 -23.43 11.92
CA ARG A 134 -3.37 -24.13 10.63
C ARG A 134 -4.62 -23.85 9.78
N ALA A 135 -5.81 -23.97 10.36
CA ALA A 135 -7.06 -23.68 9.66
C ALA A 135 -7.11 -22.24 9.11
N ARG A 136 -6.56 -21.26 9.86
CA ARG A 136 -6.46 -19.86 9.37
C ARG A 136 -5.48 -19.73 8.21
N ILE A 137 -4.34 -20.42 8.28
CA ILE A 137 -3.36 -20.44 7.19
C ILE A 137 -4.00 -21.05 5.96
N ASP A 138 -4.60 -22.23 6.08
CA ASP A 138 -5.23 -22.94 4.98
C ASP A 138 -6.35 -22.09 4.34
N ALA A 139 -7.19 -21.46 5.16
CA ALA A 139 -8.23 -20.56 4.68
C ALA A 139 -7.69 -19.30 3.97
N ALA A 140 -6.60 -18.73 4.47
CA ALA A 140 -5.96 -17.57 3.85
C ALA A 140 -5.31 -17.92 2.50
N LEU A 141 -4.62 -19.05 2.42
CA LEU A 141 -4.03 -19.57 1.18
C LEU A 141 -5.11 -19.86 0.13
N ALA A 142 -6.19 -20.54 0.54
CA ALA A 142 -7.31 -20.82 -0.35
C ALA A 142 -7.97 -19.54 -0.88
N ALA A 143 -8.23 -18.55 -0.01
CA ALA A 143 -8.81 -17.26 -0.40
C ALA A 143 -7.89 -16.45 -1.34
N ALA A 144 -6.58 -16.54 -1.15
CA ALA A 144 -5.57 -15.94 -2.02
C ALA A 144 -5.26 -16.77 -3.28
N ARG A 145 -5.89 -17.92 -3.46
CA ARG A 145 -5.66 -18.85 -4.59
C ARG A 145 -4.19 -19.26 -4.72
N LEU A 146 -3.49 -19.42 -3.59
CA LEU A 146 -2.13 -19.93 -3.55
C LEU A 146 -2.17 -21.39 -3.08
N ASP A 147 -1.99 -22.31 -4.01
CA ASP A 147 -1.90 -23.74 -3.70
C ASP A 147 -0.43 -24.13 -3.44
N PRO A 148 -0.07 -24.50 -2.20
CA PRO A 148 1.28 -24.98 -1.94
C PRO A 148 1.69 -26.20 -2.77
N GLY A 149 0.72 -26.98 -3.27
CA GLY A 149 0.98 -28.16 -4.10
C GLY A 149 1.53 -27.84 -5.48
N THR A 150 1.30 -26.62 -6.00
CA THR A 150 1.82 -26.16 -7.29
C THR A 150 3.22 -25.55 -7.19
N LEU A 151 3.65 -25.20 -5.98
CA LEU A 151 4.96 -24.59 -5.76
C LEU A 151 6.10 -25.64 -5.84
N PRO A 152 7.30 -25.27 -6.37
CA PRO A 152 8.39 -26.24 -6.61
C PRO A 152 8.81 -27.07 -5.38
N LYS A 153 8.73 -26.49 -4.18
CA LYS A 153 9.08 -27.14 -2.91
C LYS A 153 7.95 -27.01 -1.88
N GLY A 154 6.72 -26.77 -2.33
CA GLY A 154 5.58 -26.54 -1.45
C GLY A 154 5.82 -25.33 -0.53
N LEU A 155 5.44 -25.43 0.72
CA LEU A 155 5.68 -24.37 1.73
C LEU A 155 7.17 -24.09 2.01
N ARG A 156 8.10 -24.92 1.54
CA ARG A 156 9.56 -24.68 1.63
C ARG A 156 10.13 -23.95 0.44
N THR A 157 9.31 -23.53 -0.51
CA THR A 157 9.71 -22.64 -1.61
C THR A 157 10.12 -21.30 -1.02
N ALA A 158 11.34 -20.81 -1.32
CA ALA A 158 11.77 -19.48 -0.93
C ALA A 158 11.04 -18.42 -1.76
N VAL A 159 10.78 -17.26 -1.18
CA VAL A 159 10.04 -16.18 -1.86
C VAL A 159 10.72 -15.75 -3.16
N ARG A 160 12.06 -15.73 -3.19
CA ARG A 160 12.83 -15.41 -4.41
C ARG A 160 12.62 -16.39 -5.58
N ASP A 161 12.14 -17.60 -5.27
CA ASP A 161 11.88 -18.67 -6.25
C ASP A 161 10.40 -18.68 -6.70
N LEU A 162 9.56 -17.77 -6.16
CA LEU A 162 8.16 -17.60 -6.57
C LEU A 162 8.06 -16.76 -7.84
N GLU A 163 7.07 -17.09 -8.65
CA GLU A 163 6.61 -16.21 -9.71
C GLU A 163 5.95 -14.96 -9.11
N ARG A 164 5.86 -13.88 -9.89
CA ARG A 164 5.30 -12.62 -9.36
C ARG A 164 3.87 -12.74 -8.91
N ILE A 165 3.05 -13.44 -9.65
CA ILE A 165 1.65 -13.67 -9.28
C ILE A 165 1.55 -14.52 -8.00
N GLU A 166 2.46 -15.48 -7.80
CA GLU A 166 2.52 -16.29 -6.58
C GLU A 166 2.96 -15.45 -5.37
N ALA A 167 3.94 -14.56 -5.56
CA ALA A 167 4.38 -13.63 -4.52
C ALA A 167 3.25 -12.64 -4.13
N LEU A 168 2.49 -12.12 -5.10
CA LEU A 168 1.31 -11.30 -4.84
C LEU A 168 0.25 -12.09 -4.05
N ARG A 169 -0.05 -13.32 -4.46
CA ARG A 169 -1.00 -14.21 -3.76
C ARG A 169 -0.54 -14.50 -2.33
N LEU A 170 0.76 -14.73 -2.11
CA LEU A 170 1.31 -14.89 -0.76
C LEU A 170 1.11 -13.63 0.08
N SER A 171 1.41 -12.45 -0.46
CA SER A 171 1.20 -11.18 0.24
C SER A 171 -0.27 -10.97 0.62
N VAL A 172 -1.19 -11.30 -0.29
CA VAL A 172 -2.63 -11.27 -0.03
C VAL A 172 -3.00 -12.27 1.09
N ALA A 173 -2.50 -13.52 1.02
CA ALA A 173 -2.76 -14.52 2.06
C ALA A 173 -2.32 -14.04 3.44
N LEU A 174 -1.11 -13.48 3.55
CA LEU A 174 -0.59 -12.93 4.81
C LEU A 174 -1.48 -11.79 5.34
N GLY A 175 -1.92 -10.87 4.47
CA GLY A 175 -2.86 -9.81 4.83
C GLY A 175 -4.20 -10.34 5.36
N LEU A 176 -4.71 -11.42 4.77
CA LEU A 176 -6.00 -12.02 5.13
C LEU A 176 -5.99 -12.76 6.48
N MET A 177 -4.82 -13.22 6.96
CA MET A 177 -4.71 -14.05 8.18
C MET A 177 -5.30 -13.42 9.44
N HIS A 178 -5.39 -12.09 9.49
CA HIS A 178 -5.94 -11.37 10.66
C HIS A 178 -7.42 -11.04 10.54
N GLY A 179 -8.06 -11.39 9.44
CA GLY A 179 -9.47 -11.09 9.17
C GLY A 179 -9.72 -9.59 9.07
N PRO A 180 -9.00 -8.87 8.18
CA PRO A 180 -9.20 -7.44 8.02
C PRO A 180 -10.57 -7.12 7.44
N GLN A 181 -11.06 -5.90 7.69
CA GLN A 181 -12.25 -5.33 7.05
C GLN A 181 -11.88 -4.58 5.75
N LEU A 182 -10.63 -4.09 5.65
CA LEU A 182 -10.06 -3.43 4.48
C LEU A 182 -8.68 -4.00 4.18
N LEU A 183 -8.45 -4.42 2.95
CA LEU A 183 -7.16 -4.84 2.43
C LEU A 183 -6.64 -3.80 1.45
N ALA A 184 -5.40 -3.35 1.62
CA ALA A 184 -4.73 -2.48 0.66
C ALA A 184 -3.66 -3.25 -0.11
N VAL A 185 -3.63 -3.07 -1.43
CA VAL A 185 -2.68 -3.69 -2.36
C VAL A 185 -2.15 -2.62 -3.30
N ASP A 186 -0.83 -2.43 -3.34
CA ASP A 186 -0.22 -1.47 -4.25
C ASP A 186 0.39 -2.20 -5.46
N ASP A 187 0.53 -1.48 -6.58
CA ASP A 187 1.17 -1.96 -7.79
C ASP A 187 0.70 -3.37 -8.24
N VAL A 188 -0.62 -3.60 -8.22
CA VAL A 188 -1.26 -4.90 -8.48
C VAL A 188 -0.78 -5.54 -9.78
N ASP A 189 -0.57 -4.74 -10.81
CA ASP A 189 -0.25 -5.14 -12.18
C ASP A 189 1.20 -4.90 -12.59
N LEU A 190 2.05 -4.43 -11.65
CA LEU A 190 3.44 -4.13 -11.94
C LEU A 190 4.24 -5.37 -12.32
N LYS A 191 4.75 -5.38 -13.56
CA LYS A 191 5.57 -6.47 -14.14
C LYS A 191 4.85 -7.82 -14.23
N LEU A 192 3.54 -7.84 -14.26
CA LEU A 192 2.73 -9.01 -14.59
C LEU A 192 2.44 -9.05 -16.10
N ALA A 193 2.40 -10.24 -16.68
CA ALA A 193 1.85 -10.45 -18.01
C ALA A 193 0.34 -10.17 -18.04
N ASP A 194 -0.24 -9.94 -19.21
CA ASP A 194 -1.68 -9.55 -19.32
C ASP A 194 -2.63 -10.57 -18.68
N ALA A 195 -2.34 -11.86 -18.86
CA ALA A 195 -3.12 -12.92 -18.25
C ALA A 195 -3.01 -12.90 -16.70
N GLU A 196 -1.80 -12.77 -16.17
CA GLU A 196 -1.54 -12.69 -14.72
C GLU A 196 -2.15 -11.43 -14.11
N ARG A 197 -2.12 -10.30 -14.85
CA ARG A 197 -2.77 -9.04 -14.44
C ARG A 197 -4.28 -9.24 -14.29
N THR A 198 -4.90 -9.88 -15.27
CA THR A 198 -6.33 -10.22 -15.21
C THR A 198 -6.64 -11.12 -14.02
N GLU A 199 -5.80 -12.13 -13.74
CA GLU A 199 -5.95 -13.01 -12.59
C GLU A 199 -5.79 -12.28 -11.26
N ALA A 200 -4.83 -11.34 -11.16
CA ALA A 200 -4.62 -10.55 -9.96
C ALA A 200 -5.85 -9.68 -9.63
N TRP A 201 -6.39 -8.96 -10.61
CA TRP A 201 -7.60 -8.16 -10.43
C TRP A 201 -8.83 -9.01 -10.13
N GLN A 202 -8.96 -10.17 -10.81
CA GLN A 202 -10.06 -11.10 -10.55
C GLN A 202 -10.00 -11.67 -9.12
N LEU A 203 -8.80 -11.97 -8.60
CA LEU A 203 -8.60 -12.38 -7.20
C LEU A 203 -9.14 -11.31 -6.25
N LEU A 204 -8.78 -10.03 -6.46
CA LEU A 204 -9.22 -8.94 -5.60
C LEU A 204 -10.74 -8.71 -5.68
N LEU A 205 -11.32 -8.83 -6.88
CA LEU A 205 -12.75 -8.74 -7.08
C LEU A 205 -13.51 -9.86 -6.37
N ASP A 206 -12.99 -11.09 -6.40
CA ASP A 206 -13.65 -12.21 -5.70
C ASP A 206 -13.58 -12.06 -4.17
N LEU A 207 -12.51 -11.49 -3.63
CA LEU A 207 -12.43 -11.15 -2.21
C LEU A 207 -13.51 -10.14 -1.81
N THR A 208 -13.86 -9.20 -2.70
CA THR A 208 -14.95 -8.24 -2.41
C THR A 208 -16.32 -8.91 -2.46
N ARG A 209 -16.52 -9.87 -3.34
CA ARG A 209 -17.75 -10.69 -3.38
C ARG A 209 -17.94 -11.54 -2.12
N GLU A 210 -16.84 -11.88 -1.43
CA GLU A 210 -16.87 -12.50 -0.09
C GLU A 210 -17.13 -11.50 1.05
N GLY A 211 -17.29 -10.23 0.73
CA GLY A 211 -17.60 -9.14 1.66
C GLY A 211 -16.41 -8.33 2.15
N LEU A 212 -15.17 -8.59 1.71
CA LEU A 212 -14.01 -7.79 2.06
C LEU A 212 -14.00 -6.49 1.24
N THR A 213 -13.71 -5.35 1.86
CA THR A 213 -13.39 -4.13 1.10
C THR A 213 -11.92 -4.14 0.69
N VAL A 214 -11.65 -3.85 -0.58
CA VAL A 214 -10.28 -3.79 -1.11
C VAL A 214 -10.01 -2.42 -1.68
N VAL A 215 -8.85 -1.84 -1.37
CA VAL A 215 -8.31 -0.66 -2.04
C VAL A 215 -7.02 -1.06 -2.74
N ALA A 216 -7.00 -0.92 -4.05
CA ALA A 216 -5.90 -1.43 -4.87
C ALA A 216 -5.41 -0.37 -5.85
N ALA A 217 -4.09 -0.20 -5.98
CA ALA A 217 -3.49 0.69 -6.95
C ALA A 217 -2.95 -0.11 -8.15
N GLY A 218 -3.28 0.36 -9.35
CA GLY A 218 -2.87 -0.24 -10.61
C GLY A 218 -3.66 0.33 -11.78
N ASP A 219 -3.24 -0.02 -12.99
CA ASP A 219 -3.80 0.57 -14.23
C ASP A 219 -4.87 -0.33 -14.89
N GLY A 220 -4.88 -1.64 -14.58
CA GLY A 220 -5.74 -2.65 -15.20
C GLY A 220 -7.02 -2.94 -14.43
N ALA A 221 -7.57 -1.99 -13.68
CA ALA A 221 -8.75 -2.20 -12.85
C ALA A 221 -9.98 -2.62 -13.65
N PRO A 222 -10.79 -3.58 -13.16
CA PRO A 222 -12.03 -3.98 -13.82
C PRO A 222 -13.08 -2.86 -13.79
N ALA A 223 -14.01 -2.87 -14.75
CA ALA A 223 -15.06 -1.85 -14.87
C ALA A 223 -16.00 -1.77 -13.64
N ASP A 224 -16.14 -2.85 -12.90
CA ASP A 224 -16.96 -2.92 -11.68
C ASP A 224 -16.29 -2.28 -10.45
N ALA A 225 -15.03 -1.84 -10.57
CA ALA A 225 -14.33 -1.18 -9.49
C ALA A 225 -14.71 0.30 -9.38
N LEU A 226 -14.79 0.80 -8.15
CA LEU A 226 -14.91 2.24 -7.90
C LEU A 226 -13.58 2.92 -8.23
N ALA A 227 -13.50 3.61 -9.35
CA ALA A 227 -12.30 4.32 -9.77
C ALA A 227 -12.09 5.59 -8.95
N VAL A 228 -10.87 5.77 -8.44
CA VAL A 228 -10.41 6.96 -7.71
C VAL A 228 -9.11 7.44 -8.34
N SER A 229 -9.11 8.68 -8.86
CA SER A 229 -7.92 9.26 -9.48
C SER A 229 -7.10 10.06 -8.47
N THR A 230 -5.79 9.82 -8.44
CA THR A 230 -4.82 10.66 -7.74
C THR A 230 -4.08 11.62 -8.69
N ALA A 231 -4.45 11.64 -9.98
CA ALA A 231 -3.93 12.62 -10.92
C ALA A 231 -4.32 14.03 -10.47
N ARG A 232 -3.36 14.97 -10.48
CA ARG A 232 -3.66 16.38 -10.22
C ARG A 232 -4.56 16.90 -11.34
N THR A 233 -5.70 17.47 -10.97
CA THR A 233 -6.47 18.27 -11.92
C THR A 233 -5.73 19.59 -12.12
N ASP A 234 -5.36 19.91 -13.34
CA ASP A 234 -4.60 21.12 -13.74
C ASP A 234 -5.26 22.46 -13.34
N SER A 235 -6.42 22.42 -12.69
CA SER A 235 -7.12 23.62 -12.18
C SER A 235 -6.37 24.35 -11.05
N GLU A 236 -5.34 23.77 -10.43
CA GLU A 236 -4.55 24.42 -9.37
C GLU A 236 -3.15 24.89 -9.83
N ALA A 237 -2.75 24.62 -11.08
CA ALA A 237 -1.48 25.11 -11.62
C ALA A 237 -1.49 26.60 -11.96
N ALA A 238 -2.65 27.26 -11.91
CA ALA A 238 -2.80 28.70 -12.26
C ALA A 238 -2.54 29.67 -11.08
N GLY A 239 -2.15 29.17 -9.92
CA GLY A 239 -1.98 29.97 -8.69
C GLY A 239 -0.56 30.33 -8.28
N THR A 240 0.48 29.90 -9.00
CA THR A 240 1.86 30.31 -8.68
C THR A 240 2.38 31.23 -9.79
N THR A 241 2.02 32.49 -9.69
CA THR A 241 2.69 33.56 -10.44
C THR A 241 4.15 33.60 -9.97
N PRO A 242 5.13 33.40 -10.86
CA PRO A 242 6.53 33.64 -10.49
C PRO A 242 6.70 35.10 -10.13
N ALA A 243 7.29 35.36 -8.97
CA ALA A 243 7.67 36.70 -8.56
C ALA A 243 8.55 37.34 -9.65
N PRO A 244 8.36 38.65 -9.95
CA PRO A 244 9.15 39.32 -10.97
C PRO A 244 10.61 39.39 -10.53
N THR A 245 11.49 38.88 -11.39
CA THR A 245 12.94 39.02 -11.32
C THR A 245 13.25 40.53 -11.25
N PRO A 246 14.05 41.02 -10.29
CA PRO A 246 14.49 42.44 -10.34
C PRO A 246 15.39 42.65 -11.55
N ALA A 247 15.04 43.66 -12.33
CA ALA A 247 15.78 44.13 -13.47
C ALA A 247 17.23 44.46 -13.06
N GLN A 248 18.18 43.89 -13.74
CA GLN A 248 19.57 44.32 -13.71
C GLN A 248 19.67 45.59 -14.56
N ASP A 249 20.08 46.66 -13.92
CA ASP A 249 20.37 47.94 -14.51
C ASP A 249 21.75 47.87 -15.17
N ASP A 250 21.76 47.99 -16.51
CA ASP A 250 22.97 48.09 -17.33
C ASP A 250 23.46 49.56 -17.32
N THR A 251 24.58 49.84 -16.67
CA THR A 251 25.38 51.02 -17.00
C THR A 251 26.88 50.77 -16.85
N HIS A 252 27.47 50.55 -17.97
CA HIS A 252 28.60 51.29 -18.62
C HIS A 252 29.99 51.17 -18.03
N THR A 253 30.82 50.61 -18.73
CA THR A 253 31.95 50.84 -19.66
C THR A 253 33.35 50.80 -19.02
N PRO A 254 34.37 50.65 -19.84
CA PRO A 254 35.53 49.79 -19.59
C PRO A 254 36.81 50.59 -19.30
N GLU A 255 37.80 49.95 -18.84
CA GLU A 255 39.24 50.21 -19.13
C GLU A 255 40.12 49.41 -18.19
N GLU A 256 40.88 48.64 -18.82
CA GLU A 256 42.35 48.63 -18.98
C GLU A 256 43.12 47.81 -17.93
N GLU A 257 43.70 46.79 -18.46
CA GLU A 257 45.14 46.50 -18.58
C GLU A 257 45.89 45.88 -17.39
N ALA A 258 46.59 44.87 -17.80
CA ALA A 258 47.96 44.48 -17.43
C ALA A 258 48.10 43.46 -16.28
N ALA A 259 48.33 42.24 -16.68
CA ALA A 259 49.65 41.62 -16.77
C ALA A 259 50.27 41.06 -15.47
N HIS A 260 50.81 39.89 -15.65
CA HIS A 260 51.91 39.19 -14.94
C HIS A 260 51.47 38.25 -13.82
N ALA A 261 51.50 36.97 -14.05
CA ALA A 261 52.64 36.10 -14.27
C ALA A 261 53.30 35.61 -12.98
N PHE A 262 53.63 34.35 -13.05
CA PHE A 262 54.55 33.52 -12.21
C PHE A 262 53.91 32.85 -10.99
N ALA A 263 53.77 31.58 -11.07
CA ALA A 263 54.78 30.51 -11.11
C ALA A 263 55.06 29.94 -9.71
N GLU A 264 54.77 28.67 -9.64
CA GLU A 264 55.64 27.60 -9.21
C GLU A 264 55.83 27.30 -7.71
N THR A 265 55.82 26.01 -7.56
CA THR A 265 56.53 25.18 -6.55
C THR A 265 55.81 25.11 -5.19
N GLY A 266 55.55 23.98 -4.63
CA GLY A 266 56.11 22.66 -4.69
C GLY A 266 56.08 22.07 -3.28
N ARG A 267 55.78 20.79 -3.25
CA ARG A 267 56.27 19.81 -2.25
C ARG A 267 56.19 20.11 -0.74
N ALA A 268 55.43 19.35 -0.02
CA ALA A 268 55.89 18.26 0.84
C ALA A 268 54.65 17.45 1.28
#